data_307c3bef82a22187235a587ead967e8a
#
_entry.id   307c3bef82a22187235a587ead967e8a
#
_cell.length_a   1.000
_cell.length_b   1.000
_cell.length_c   1.000
_cell.angle_alpha   90.00
_cell.angle_beta   90.00
_cell.angle_gamma   90.00
#
_symmetry.space_group_name_H-M   'P 1'
#
loop_
_entity.id
_entity.type
_entity.pdbx_description
1 polymer ?
#
loop_
_entity_poly.entity_id
_entity_poly.type
_entity_poly.pdbx_seq_one_letter_code
_entity_poly.pdbx_strand_id
1 'polypeptide(L)'
;MGRYIKNAEIKSGSYSVRTPFAPAAVGPNAPVDGLVRFNTTIDKMQYYSTGKWRNFAIEGQVELLKDSFMADGNTRTFGPMAVSYAANEEIYMLVFVGNVFQNPGTAYTVLNNMITFTGTPNDQQPIIVLHGYGSTTVAL
;
A
#
# COMPACT_ATOMS: atom_id res chain seq x y z
N MET A 1 20.18 -32.32 -10.00
CA MET A 1 20.38 -32.57 -8.56
C MET A 1 20.86 -31.29 -7.91
N GLY A 2 20.00 -30.63 -7.12
CA GLY A 2 20.39 -29.40 -6.41
C GLY A 2 21.38 -29.71 -5.31
N ARG A 3 22.57 -29.06 -5.35
CA ARG A 3 23.50 -29.11 -4.24
C ARG A 3 22.93 -28.23 -3.12
N TYR A 4 22.56 -28.83 -2.01
CA TYR A 4 22.30 -28.09 -0.78
C TYR A 4 23.63 -27.57 -0.25
N ILE A 5 23.83 -26.26 -0.25
CA ILE A 5 24.97 -25.63 0.39
C ILE A 5 24.63 -25.59 1.89
N LYS A 6 25.12 -26.57 2.64
CA LYS A 6 25.08 -26.54 4.11
C LYS A 6 26.10 -25.50 4.58
N ASN A 7 25.63 -24.51 5.33
CA ASN A 7 26.48 -23.46 5.95
C ASN A 7 27.28 -22.63 4.95
N ALA A 8 26.62 -22.08 3.91
CA ALA A 8 27.25 -21.09 3.05
C ALA A 8 27.48 -19.80 3.82
N GLU A 9 28.74 -19.50 4.11
CA GLU A 9 29.15 -18.23 4.67
C GLU A 9 29.42 -17.25 3.51
N ILE A 10 28.77 -16.08 3.56
CA ILE A 10 29.07 -14.99 2.61
C ILE A 10 30.34 -14.32 3.15
N LYS A 11 31.48 -14.60 2.52
CA LYS A 11 32.76 -14.02 2.94
C LYS A 11 32.82 -12.53 2.62
N SER A 12 33.49 -11.80 3.50
CA SER A 12 33.89 -10.40 3.25
C SER A 12 34.61 -10.28 1.91
N GLY A 13 34.12 -9.38 1.04
CA GLY A 13 34.62 -9.23 -0.34
C GLY A 13 33.67 -9.75 -1.43
N SER A 14 32.54 -10.37 -1.07
CA SER A 14 31.47 -10.67 -2.01
C SER A 14 30.72 -9.39 -2.36
N TYR A 15 30.68 -9.02 -3.63
CA TYR A 15 30.05 -7.78 -4.09
C TYR A 15 28.52 -7.87 -4.14
N SER A 16 27.98 -9.08 -4.32
CA SER A 16 26.52 -9.28 -4.38
C SER A 16 26.13 -10.75 -4.21
N VAL A 17 24.92 -10.96 -3.73
CA VAL A 17 24.22 -12.25 -3.76
C VAL A 17 22.98 -12.10 -4.64
N ARG A 18 22.89 -12.93 -5.68
CA ARG A 18 21.69 -12.96 -6.51
C ARG A 18 20.63 -13.80 -5.83
N THR A 19 19.51 -13.18 -5.47
CA THR A 19 18.34 -13.91 -4.97
C THR A 19 17.61 -14.58 -6.13
N PRO A 20 16.93 -15.72 -5.90
CA PRO A 20 16.00 -16.28 -6.86
C PRO A 20 14.97 -15.25 -7.29
N PHE A 21 14.69 -15.17 -8.59
CA PHE A 21 13.67 -14.26 -9.13
C PHE A 21 12.66 -15.05 -9.95
N ALA A 22 11.39 -14.68 -9.80
CA ALA A 22 10.29 -15.26 -10.56
C ALA A 22 9.08 -14.32 -10.57
N PRO A 23 8.20 -14.41 -11.61
CA PRO A 23 6.87 -13.79 -11.58
C PRO A 23 6.05 -14.27 -10.37
N ALA A 24 5.03 -13.49 -9.99
CA ALA A 24 4.16 -13.83 -8.86
C ALA A 24 3.50 -15.22 -8.99
N ALA A 25 3.13 -15.59 -10.22
CA ALA A 25 2.48 -16.88 -10.53
C ALA A 25 3.42 -18.10 -10.52
N VAL A 26 4.73 -17.87 -10.51
CA VAL A 26 5.74 -18.93 -10.57
C VAL A 26 6.55 -18.87 -9.27
N GLY A 27 6.16 -19.66 -8.31
CA GLY A 27 6.89 -19.83 -7.06
C GLY A 27 7.27 -21.28 -6.82
N PRO A 28 8.06 -21.60 -5.80
CA PRO A 28 8.27 -23.00 -5.39
C PRO A 28 6.92 -23.64 -5.05
N ASN A 29 6.72 -24.88 -5.48
CA ASN A 29 5.48 -25.65 -5.28
C ASN A 29 5.10 -25.82 -3.80
N ALA A 30 6.06 -25.70 -2.89
CA ALA A 30 5.86 -25.75 -1.45
C ALA A 30 6.85 -24.77 -0.78
N PRO A 31 6.53 -23.49 -0.72
CA PRO A 31 7.39 -22.52 -0.05
C PRO A 31 7.41 -22.77 1.46
N VAL A 32 8.58 -22.64 2.08
CA VAL A 32 8.77 -22.75 3.53
C VAL A 32 9.12 -21.37 4.10
N ASP A 33 8.81 -21.16 5.37
CA ASP A 33 9.12 -19.92 6.07
C ASP A 33 10.62 -19.60 6.01
N GLY A 34 10.93 -18.34 5.77
CA GLY A 34 12.31 -17.85 5.61
C GLY A 34 12.83 -17.83 4.17
N LEU A 35 12.07 -18.33 3.19
CA LEU A 35 12.47 -18.15 1.78
C LEU A 35 12.39 -16.67 1.39
N VAL A 36 13.38 -16.25 0.61
CA VAL A 36 13.46 -14.88 0.05
C VAL A 36 13.49 -14.97 -1.46
N ARG A 37 12.75 -14.09 -2.15
CA ARG A 37 12.76 -13.97 -3.60
C ARG A 37 12.65 -12.51 -4.05
N PHE A 38 13.02 -12.26 -5.29
CA PHE A 38 12.62 -11.06 -6.03
C PHE A 38 11.42 -11.39 -6.91
N ASN A 39 10.30 -10.70 -6.71
CA ASN A 39 9.09 -10.87 -7.51
C ASN A 39 9.10 -9.90 -8.68
N THR A 40 9.30 -10.42 -9.90
CA THR A 40 9.43 -9.61 -11.12
C THR A 40 8.10 -9.03 -11.63
N THR A 41 6.95 -9.50 -11.12
CA THR A 41 5.64 -8.94 -11.49
C THR A 41 5.37 -7.61 -10.80
N ILE A 42 5.80 -7.49 -9.55
CA ILE A 42 5.58 -6.29 -8.72
C ILE A 42 6.86 -5.54 -8.40
N ASP A 43 8.00 -6.00 -8.95
CA ASP A 43 9.33 -5.41 -8.80
C ASP A 43 9.75 -5.21 -7.32
N LYS A 44 9.52 -6.24 -6.49
CA LYS A 44 9.80 -6.18 -5.04
C LYS A 44 10.48 -7.43 -4.51
N MET A 45 11.35 -7.21 -3.52
CA MET A 45 11.86 -8.29 -2.68
C MET A 45 10.75 -8.80 -1.77
N GLN A 46 10.65 -10.11 -1.63
CA GLN A 46 9.66 -10.77 -0.77
C GLN A 46 10.31 -11.84 0.09
N TYR A 47 9.72 -12.07 1.27
CA TYR A 47 10.00 -13.23 2.11
C TYR A 47 8.72 -14.02 2.37
N TYR A 48 8.87 -15.32 2.56
CA TYR A 48 7.75 -16.20 2.89
C TYR A 48 7.66 -16.35 4.40
N SER A 49 6.48 -16.13 4.96
CA SER A 49 6.20 -16.30 6.38
C SER A 49 4.73 -16.55 6.63
N THR A 50 4.43 -17.50 7.51
CA THR A 50 3.06 -17.86 7.92
C THR A 50 2.12 -18.12 6.74
N GLY A 51 2.58 -18.91 5.79
CA GLY A 51 1.78 -19.33 4.63
C GLY A 51 1.60 -18.29 3.53
N LYS A 52 2.33 -17.14 3.59
CA LYS A 52 2.16 -16.03 2.62
C LYS A 52 3.50 -15.40 2.24
N TRP A 53 3.57 -14.90 0.99
CA TRP A 53 4.62 -14.01 0.55
C TRP A 53 4.35 -12.59 1.06
N ARG A 54 5.34 -12.00 1.72
CA ARG A 54 5.29 -10.64 2.26
C ARG A 54 6.38 -9.80 1.63
N ASN A 55 6.10 -8.54 1.33
CA ASN A 55 7.11 -7.63 0.82
C ASN A 55 8.05 -7.19 1.95
N PHE A 56 9.35 -7.02 1.64
CA PHE A 56 10.23 -6.28 2.52
C PHE A 56 9.77 -4.82 2.55
N ALA A 57 9.63 -4.28 3.74
CA ALA A 57 9.46 -2.84 3.90
C ALA A 57 10.76 -2.14 3.51
N ILE A 58 10.67 -1.15 2.64
CA ILE A 58 11.80 -0.25 2.37
C ILE A 58 11.67 0.88 3.39
N GLU A 59 12.64 0.96 4.28
CA GLU A 59 12.68 2.02 5.27
C GLU A 59 12.75 3.38 4.57
N GLY A 60 11.83 4.30 4.91
CA GLY A 60 11.83 5.68 4.42
C GLY A 60 11.05 5.96 3.14
N GLN A 61 10.42 4.98 2.50
CA GLN A 61 9.52 5.22 1.37
C GLN A 61 8.05 5.07 1.76
N VAL A 62 7.55 5.96 2.59
CA VAL A 62 6.11 6.26 2.64
C VAL A 62 5.88 7.40 1.65
N GLU A 63 5.46 7.07 0.45
CA GLU A 63 5.01 8.10 -0.50
C GLU A 63 3.63 8.57 -0.06
N LEU A 64 3.61 9.72 0.61
CA LEU A 64 2.36 10.38 0.96
C LEU A 64 1.79 11.03 -0.29
N LEU A 65 0.59 10.61 -0.66
CA LEU A 65 -0.18 11.19 -1.74
C LEU A 65 -1.16 12.22 -1.17
N LYS A 66 -1.42 13.26 -1.94
CA LYS A 66 -2.37 14.30 -1.60
C LYS A 66 -3.36 14.48 -2.74
N ASP A 67 -4.64 14.24 -2.44
CA ASP A 67 -5.73 14.70 -3.28
C ASP A 67 -6.39 15.93 -2.68
N SER A 68 -6.91 16.79 -3.54
CA SER A 68 -7.56 18.04 -3.14
C SER A 68 -8.80 18.26 -3.96
N PHE A 69 -9.92 18.56 -3.28
CA PHE A 69 -11.19 18.90 -3.89
C PHE A 69 -11.73 20.20 -3.28
N MET A 70 -12.69 20.80 -3.93
CA MET A 70 -13.41 21.97 -3.42
C MET A 70 -14.89 21.59 -3.25
N ALA A 71 -15.41 21.82 -2.07
CA ALA A 71 -16.83 21.59 -1.79
C ALA A 71 -17.69 22.66 -2.47
N ASP A 72 -18.86 22.24 -2.93
CA ASP A 72 -19.88 23.08 -3.60
C ASP A 72 -21.16 23.28 -2.76
N GLY A 73 -21.14 22.87 -1.50
CA GLY A 73 -22.28 22.93 -0.58
C GLY A 73 -23.41 21.95 -0.86
N ASN A 74 -23.31 21.11 -1.92
CA ASN A 74 -24.38 20.20 -2.35
C ASN A 74 -23.89 18.76 -2.49
N THR A 75 -22.65 18.57 -2.96
CA THR A 75 -22.06 17.26 -3.23
C THR A 75 -21.48 16.63 -1.96
N ARG A 76 -21.71 15.33 -1.79
CA ARG A 76 -21.12 14.53 -0.70
C ARG A 76 -20.00 13.62 -1.14
N THR A 77 -19.94 13.26 -2.42
CA THR A 77 -19.00 12.28 -2.94
C THR A 77 -18.00 12.98 -3.85
N PHE A 78 -16.72 12.84 -3.53
CA PHE A 78 -15.61 13.46 -4.24
C PHE A 78 -14.64 12.41 -4.75
N GLY A 79 -14.00 12.69 -5.87
CA GLY A 79 -13.03 11.85 -6.55
C GLY A 79 -12.89 12.25 -8.02
N PRO A 80 -12.11 11.50 -8.80
CA PRO A 80 -11.35 10.33 -8.36
C PRO A 80 -10.13 10.69 -7.50
N MET A 81 -9.85 9.89 -6.48
CA MET A 81 -8.58 9.93 -5.75
C MET A 81 -7.50 9.17 -6.51
N ALA A 82 -6.24 9.48 -6.24
CA ALA A 82 -5.08 8.81 -6.86
C ALA A 82 -4.98 7.32 -6.52
N VAL A 83 -5.58 6.87 -5.41
CA VAL A 83 -5.56 5.48 -4.94
C VAL A 83 -6.98 4.95 -4.79
N SER A 84 -7.16 3.66 -5.09
CA SER A 84 -8.41 2.94 -4.88
C SER A 84 -8.39 2.19 -3.56
N TYR A 85 -9.47 2.24 -2.81
CA TYR A 85 -9.65 1.64 -1.50
C TYR A 85 -10.82 0.67 -1.47
N ALA A 86 -10.70 -0.39 -0.68
CA ALA A 86 -11.85 -1.23 -0.34
C ALA A 86 -12.72 -0.54 0.74
N ALA A 87 -13.92 -1.03 0.95
CA ALA A 87 -14.77 -0.55 2.04
C ALA A 87 -14.09 -0.79 3.41
N ASN A 88 -14.23 0.15 4.32
CA ASN A 88 -13.64 0.17 5.68
C ASN A 88 -12.11 0.38 5.71
N GLU A 89 -11.54 0.95 4.66
CA GLU A 89 -10.11 1.34 4.62
C GLU A 89 -9.90 2.83 4.92
N GLU A 90 -10.91 3.54 5.45
CA GLU A 90 -10.85 4.96 5.82
C GLU A 90 -9.72 5.27 6.81
N ILE A 91 -9.29 4.27 7.60
CA ILE A 91 -8.22 4.41 8.60
C ILE A 91 -6.84 4.65 8.00
N TYR A 92 -6.67 4.40 6.69
CA TYR A 92 -5.39 4.57 5.99
C TYR A 92 -5.22 5.97 5.40
N MET A 93 -6.07 6.92 5.78
CA MET A 93 -5.99 8.28 5.29
C MET A 93 -6.32 9.31 6.37
N LEU A 94 -5.85 10.53 6.16
CA LEU A 94 -6.22 11.71 6.95
C LEU A 94 -6.99 12.66 6.05
N VAL A 95 -8.20 13.00 6.46
CA VAL A 95 -9.10 13.87 5.69
C VAL A 95 -9.37 15.15 6.46
N PHE A 96 -9.27 16.28 5.79
CA PHE A 96 -9.55 17.60 6.32
C PHE A 96 -10.56 18.29 5.43
N VAL A 97 -11.55 18.93 6.06
CA VAL A 97 -12.49 19.84 5.42
C VAL A 97 -12.35 21.21 6.08
N GLY A 98 -11.92 22.22 5.32
CA GLY A 98 -11.70 23.56 5.87
C GLY A 98 -10.74 23.58 7.06
N ASN A 99 -9.66 22.81 7.05
CA ASN A 99 -8.70 22.62 8.14
C ASN A 99 -9.20 21.84 9.36
N VAL A 100 -10.41 21.27 9.31
CA VAL A 100 -10.95 20.42 10.38
C VAL A 100 -10.77 18.95 10.00
N PHE A 101 -10.10 18.20 10.88
CA PHE A 101 -9.94 16.74 10.71
C PHE A 101 -11.31 16.05 10.74
N GLN A 102 -11.47 15.09 9.82
CA GLN A 102 -12.68 14.27 9.70
C GLN A 102 -12.42 12.88 10.25
N ASN A 103 -13.31 12.40 11.13
CA ASN A 103 -13.16 11.09 11.77
C ASN A 103 -13.50 9.96 10.78
N PRO A 104 -12.55 9.03 10.51
CA PRO A 104 -12.78 7.90 9.61
C PRO A 104 -13.96 7.03 10.01
N GLY A 105 -14.74 6.56 9.06
CA GLY A 105 -15.91 5.70 9.28
C GLY A 105 -17.12 6.39 9.90
N THR A 106 -16.93 7.59 10.48
CA THR A 106 -18.03 8.39 11.08
C THR A 106 -18.39 9.57 10.20
N ALA A 107 -17.40 10.37 9.84
CA ALA A 107 -17.61 11.57 9.03
C ALA A 107 -17.60 11.27 7.52
N TYR A 108 -16.93 10.21 7.11
CA TYR A 108 -16.83 9.78 5.72
C TYR A 108 -16.59 8.28 5.60
N THR A 109 -16.84 7.75 4.41
CA THR A 109 -16.50 6.39 3.95
C THR A 109 -15.78 6.45 2.63
N VAL A 110 -15.06 5.37 2.29
CA VAL A 110 -14.38 5.24 0.99
C VAL A 110 -14.78 3.96 0.29
N LEU A 111 -14.85 4.02 -1.02
CA LEU A 111 -15.01 2.85 -1.88
C LEU A 111 -14.42 3.16 -3.25
N ASN A 112 -13.62 2.25 -3.78
CA ASN A 112 -12.84 2.48 -4.98
C ASN A 112 -11.98 3.74 -4.83
N ASN A 113 -12.01 4.65 -5.77
CA ASN A 113 -11.30 5.93 -5.72
C ASN A 113 -12.21 7.12 -5.33
N MET A 114 -13.29 6.86 -4.60
CA MET A 114 -14.25 7.88 -4.18
C MET A 114 -14.31 7.98 -2.66
N ILE A 115 -14.42 9.20 -2.15
CA ILE A 115 -14.72 9.52 -0.75
C ILE A 115 -16.12 10.08 -0.65
N THR A 116 -16.92 9.57 0.29
CA THR A 116 -18.31 10.01 0.52
C THR A 116 -18.48 10.47 1.95
N PHE A 117 -18.84 11.73 2.14
CA PHE A 117 -19.11 12.34 3.44
C PHE A 117 -20.51 12.00 3.95
N THR A 118 -20.64 11.81 5.26
CA THR A 118 -21.94 11.61 5.93
C THR A 118 -22.80 12.88 5.87
N GLY A 119 -22.18 14.05 6.09
CA GLY A 119 -22.80 15.37 5.91
C GLY A 119 -22.24 16.08 4.69
N THR A 120 -23.01 16.94 4.06
CA THR A 120 -22.53 17.74 2.92
C THR A 120 -21.51 18.78 3.43
N PRO A 121 -20.27 18.81 2.92
CA PRO A 121 -19.33 19.87 3.26
C PRO A 121 -19.83 21.24 2.78
N ASN A 122 -19.60 22.29 3.57
CA ASN A 122 -20.04 23.63 3.22
C ASN A 122 -19.37 24.12 1.92
N ASP A 123 -20.07 24.99 1.21
CA ASP A 123 -19.57 25.61 -0.01
C ASP A 123 -18.21 26.28 0.20
N GLN A 124 -17.34 26.16 -0.81
CA GLN A 124 -15.96 26.70 -0.85
C GLN A 124 -15.02 26.18 0.26
N GLN A 125 -15.37 25.12 0.95
CA GLN A 125 -14.44 24.49 1.88
C GLN A 125 -13.46 23.58 1.11
N PRO A 126 -12.13 23.75 1.29
CA PRO A 126 -11.16 22.83 0.71
C PRO A 126 -11.24 21.47 1.40
N ILE A 127 -11.25 20.42 0.61
CA ILE A 127 -11.17 19.03 1.06
C ILE A 127 -9.78 18.52 0.72
N ILE A 128 -9.01 18.15 1.72
CA ILE A 128 -7.65 17.61 1.55
C ILE A 128 -7.63 16.19 2.07
N VAL A 129 -7.20 15.27 1.22
CA VAL A 129 -7.01 13.86 1.57
C VAL A 129 -5.52 13.54 1.50
N LEU A 130 -4.93 13.20 2.64
CA LEU A 130 -3.57 12.68 2.73
C LEU A 130 -3.66 11.18 2.92
N HIS A 131 -3.06 10.40 2.03
CA HIS A 131 -3.15 8.96 2.05
C HIS A 131 -1.83 8.29 1.67
N GLY A 132 -1.79 6.95 1.72
CA GLY A 132 -0.55 6.19 1.59
C GLY A 132 -0.07 5.59 2.93
N TYR A 133 -0.78 5.86 4.01
CA TYR A 133 -0.46 5.28 5.32
C TYR A 133 -0.83 3.79 5.36
N GLY A 134 0.17 2.92 5.32
CA GLY A 134 -0.03 1.47 5.53
C GLY A 134 -0.76 0.74 4.41
N SER A 135 -0.97 1.36 3.27
CA SER A 135 -1.54 0.70 2.11
C SER A 135 -0.61 -0.41 1.62
N THR A 136 -1.07 -1.65 1.72
CA THR A 136 -0.49 -2.78 0.98
C THR A 136 -1.00 -2.81 -0.45
N THR A 137 -1.85 -1.88 -0.82
CA THR A 137 -2.43 -1.77 -2.15
C THR A 137 -1.38 -1.17 -3.06
N VAL A 138 -0.82 -2.00 -3.89
CA VAL A 138 0.08 -1.58 -4.96
C VAL A 138 -0.74 -0.71 -5.90
N ALA A 139 -0.31 0.55 -6.09
CA ALA A 139 -0.79 1.32 -7.22
C ALA A 139 -0.50 0.51 -8.50
N LEU A 140 -1.53 0.26 -9.29
CA LEU A 140 -1.44 -0.44 -10.57
C LEU A 140 -0.76 0.45 -11.60
#